data_966d926d71e5602f4d0ea36c77a6e4ee
#
_entry.id   966d926d71e5602f4d0ea36c77a6e4ee
#
_cell.length_a   1.000
_cell.length_b   1.000
_cell.length_c   1.000
_cell.angle_alpha   90.00
_cell.angle_beta   90.00
_cell.angle_gamma   90.00
#
_symmetry.space_group_name_H-M   'P 1'
#
loop_
_entity.id
_entity.type
_entity.pdbx_description
1 polymer ?
#
loop_
_entity_poly.entity_id
_entity_poly.type
_entity_poly.pdbx_seq_one_letter_code
_entity_poly.pdbx_strand_id
1 'polypeptide(L)'
;MRPLILFDMDGTLLNSVPAIGESCNRALAENGLPQYPIPAYNGMVGNGMRVLIGRACPAGAAEELRQKVLAAYDRIYTEECRKPGIIYPGIPQLLQRLRAQGVLTAVITNKPQPQADALRESTFHGMLDAIWGQREGFPLKPDPTLAQELIRELEARPVAYVGDSQVDISLGKNLGLPTV
;
A
#
# COMPACT_ATOMS: atom_id res chain seq x y z
N MET A 1 16.79 -20.11 -8.92
CA MET A 1 16.07 -19.02 -8.22
C MET A 1 14.63 -19.46 -7.99
N ARG A 2 14.09 -19.25 -6.78
CA ARG A 2 12.68 -19.55 -6.43
C ARG A 2 11.75 -18.63 -7.21
N PRO A 3 10.58 -19.11 -7.66
CA PRO A 3 9.57 -18.23 -8.26
C PRO A 3 9.05 -17.24 -7.22
N LEU A 4 8.79 -16.00 -7.65
CA LEU A 4 8.28 -14.90 -6.81
C LEU A 4 7.02 -14.31 -7.43
N ILE A 5 5.96 -14.18 -6.65
CA ILE A 5 4.80 -13.36 -6.99
C ILE A 5 4.88 -12.07 -6.15
N LEU A 6 4.80 -10.94 -6.85
CA LEU A 6 4.70 -9.62 -6.25
C LEU A 6 3.23 -9.22 -6.14
N PHE A 7 2.88 -8.60 -5.03
CA PHE A 7 1.53 -8.11 -4.74
C PHE A 7 1.55 -6.62 -4.42
N ASP A 8 0.48 -5.90 -4.76
CA ASP A 8 0.13 -4.70 -4.03
C ASP A 8 -0.49 -5.06 -2.67
N MET A 9 -0.69 -4.07 -1.82
CA MET A 9 -1.28 -4.24 -0.49
C MET A 9 -2.73 -3.75 -0.44
N ASP A 10 -2.92 -2.44 -0.63
CA ASP A 10 -4.19 -1.75 -0.42
C ASP A 10 -5.16 -2.04 -1.59
N GLY A 11 -6.29 -2.68 -1.33
CA GLY A 11 -7.24 -3.10 -2.38
C GLY A 11 -6.95 -4.49 -2.96
N THR A 12 -5.76 -5.03 -2.74
CA THR A 12 -5.33 -6.34 -3.26
C THR A 12 -5.28 -7.42 -2.17
N LEU A 13 -4.47 -7.25 -1.14
CA LEU A 13 -4.39 -8.18 -0.01
C LEU A 13 -5.24 -7.71 1.18
N LEU A 14 -5.36 -6.38 1.34
CA LEU A 14 -5.94 -5.72 2.50
C LEU A 14 -7.10 -4.82 2.09
N ASN A 15 -8.26 -4.98 2.71
CA ASN A 15 -9.34 -4.01 2.65
C ASN A 15 -9.03 -2.83 3.57
N SER A 16 -8.20 -1.91 3.08
CA SER A 16 -7.67 -0.78 3.84
C SER A 16 -8.50 0.49 3.73
N VAL A 17 -9.41 0.58 2.77
CA VAL A 17 -10.19 1.81 2.51
C VAL A 17 -10.93 2.32 3.74
N PRO A 18 -11.58 1.48 4.58
CA PRO A 18 -12.21 1.96 5.80
C PRO A 18 -11.22 2.63 6.75
N ALA A 19 -10.10 1.99 7.06
CA ALA A 19 -9.09 2.50 7.99
C ALA A 19 -8.40 3.78 7.43
N ILE A 20 -8.10 3.82 6.13
CA ILE A 20 -7.56 5.00 5.45
C ILE A 20 -8.56 6.15 5.51
N GLY A 21 -9.83 5.90 5.17
CA GLY A 21 -10.86 6.92 5.14
C GLY A 21 -11.18 7.50 6.51
N GLU A 22 -11.31 6.65 7.53
CA GLU A 22 -11.52 7.10 8.91
C GLU A 22 -10.35 7.93 9.43
N SER A 23 -9.11 7.50 9.16
CA SER A 23 -7.90 8.24 9.56
C SER A 23 -7.80 9.59 8.83
N CYS A 24 -8.14 9.62 7.54
CA CYS A 24 -8.17 10.86 6.75
C CYS A 24 -9.26 11.81 7.26
N ASN A 25 -10.45 11.32 7.54
CA ASN A 25 -11.54 12.12 8.12
C ASN A 25 -11.16 12.73 9.47
N ARG A 26 -10.48 11.97 10.33
CA ARG A 26 -9.96 12.50 11.60
C ARG A 26 -8.93 13.61 11.36
N ALA A 27 -8.01 13.40 10.42
CA ALA A 27 -7.01 14.43 10.07
C ALA A 27 -7.65 15.70 9.49
N LEU A 28 -8.67 15.56 8.65
CA LEU A 28 -9.46 16.68 8.12
C LEU A 28 -10.17 17.42 9.25
N ALA A 29 -10.85 16.71 10.15
CA ALA A 29 -11.55 17.29 11.30
C ALA A 29 -10.62 18.06 12.24
N GLU A 30 -9.42 17.53 12.55
CA GLU A 30 -8.40 18.21 13.36
C GLU A 30 -7.97 19.56 12.75
N ASN A 31 -8.15 19.73 11.43
CA ASN A 31 -7.79 20.94 10.68
C ASN A 31 -9.02 21.77 10.25
N GLY A 32 -10.20 21.49 10.82
CA GLY A 32 -11.43 22.24 10.55
C GLY A 32 -11.99 22.03 9.14
N LEU A 33 -11.65 20.93 8.47
CA LEU A 33 -12.08 20.62 7.10
C LEU A 33 -13.23 19.62 7.08
N PRO A 34 -14.08 19.66 6.02
CA PRO A 34 -15.18 18.71 5.88
C PRO A 34 -14.68 17.28 5.68
N GLN A 35 -15.46 16.32 6.18
CA GLN A 35 -15.22 14.90 6.06
C GLN A 35 -15.97 14.31 4.88
N TYR A 36 -15.55 13.14 4.41
CA TYR A 36 -16.16 12.42 3.31
C TYR A 36 -16.74 11.08 3.77
N PRO A 37 -17.81 10.58 3.11
CA PRO A 37 -18.26 9.22 3.31
C PRO A 37 -17.14 8.23 2.91
N ILE A 38 -16.97 7.15 3.68
CA ILE A 38 -15.87 6.19 3.46
C ILE A 38 -15.78 5.68 2.01
N PRO A 39 -16.89 5.37 1.30
CA PRO A 39 -16.81 4.93 -0.09
C PRO A 39 -16.16 5.93 -1.07
N ALA A 40 -16.13 7.23 -0.74
CA ALA A 40 -15.47 8.23 -1.59
C ALA A 40 -13.96 8.03 -1.68
N TYR A 41 -13.37 7.39 -0.67
CA TYR A 41 -11.93 7.11 -0.64
C TYR A 41 -11.48 6.04 -1.63
N ASN A 42 -12.38 5.22 -2.19
CA ASN A 42 -12.04 4.25 -3.24
C ASN A 42 -11.37 4.91 -4.47
N GLY A 43 -11.76 6.13 -4.81
CA GLY A 43 -11.15 6.88 -5.92
C GLY A 43 -9.93 7.72 -5.51
N MET A 44 -9.59 7.76 -4.23
CA MET A 44 -8.50 8.61 -3.71
C MET A 44 -7.22 7.83 -3.39
N VAL A 45 -7.34 6.54 -3.09
CA VAL A 45 -6.24 5.64 -2.66
C VAL A 45 -5.41 5.15 -3.87
N GLY A 46 -4.20 4.64 -3.62
CA GLY A 46 -3.32 3.95 -4.60
C GLY A 46 -2.10 4.77 -5.04
N ASN A 47 -2.16 6.09 -5.01
CA ASN A 47 -1.07 6.97 -5.48
C ASN A 47 -0.20 7.55 -4.35
N GLY A 48 -0.24 6.98 -3.15
CA GLY A 48 0.47 7.46 -1.97
C GLY A 48 -0.26 8.56 -1.20
N MET A 49 0.17 8.79 0.04
CA MET A 49 -0.57 9.65 0.98
C MET A 49 -0.61 11.13 0.57
N ARG A 50 0.42 11.67 -0.10
CA ARG A 50 0.39 13.07 -0.58
C ARG A 50 -0.72 13.30 -1.59
N VAL A 51 -0.93 12.35 -2.50
CA VAL A 51 -2.01 12.43 -3.50
C VAL A 51 -3.37 12.24 -2.84
N LEU A 52 -3.50 11.32 -1.88
CA LEU A 52 -4.70 11.15 -1.08
C LEU A 52 -5.10 12.46 -0.40
N ILE A 53 -4.21 13.09 0.34
CA ILE A 53 -4.47 14.36 1.03
C ILE A 53 -4.75 15.50 0.04
N GLY A 54 -4.03 15.55 -1.09
CA GLY A 54 -4.29 16.51 -2.15
C GLY A 54 -5.71 16.41 -2.73
N ARG A 55 -6.27 15.19 -2.82
CA ARG A 55 -7.65 14.94 -3.28
C ARG A 55 -8.68 15.20 -2.18
N ALA A 56 -8.34 14.97 -0.93
CA ALA A 56 -9.24 15.16 0.21
C ALA A 56 -9.32 16.61 0.69
N CYS A 57 -8.31 17.43 0.48
CA CYS A 57 -8.35 18.84 0.80
C CYS A 57 -9.18 19.62 -0.25
N PRO A 58 -9.86 20.72 0.15
CA PRO A 58 -10.56 21.59 -0.79
C PRO A 58 -9.68 22.08 -1.93
N ALA A 59 -10.28 22.24 -3.11
CA ALA A 59 -9.60 22.87 -4.24
C ALA A 59 -9.08 24.27 -3.84
N GLY A 60 -7.81 24.56 -4.12
CA GLY A 60 -7.18 25.83 -3.74
C GLY A 60 -6.72 25.92 -2.27
N ALA A 61 -6.82 24.84 -1.49
CA ALA A 61 -6.23 24.83 -0.14
C ALA A 61 -4.75 25.22 -0.18
N ALA A 62 -4.32 26.08 0.76
CA ALA A 62 -2.92 26.48 0.88
C ALA A 62 -2.02 25.26 1.17
N GLU A 63 -0.79 25.31 0.69
CA GLU A 63 0.16 24.19 0.87
C GLU A 63 0.43 23.93 2.36
N GLU A 64 0.51 24.98 3.19
CA GLU A 64 0.69 24.85 4.63
C GLU A 64 -0.44 24.06 5.29
N LEU A 65 -1.69 24.25 4.83
CA LEU A 65 -2.83 23.49 5.32
C LEU A 65 -2.74 22.02 4.90
N ARG A 66 -2.39 21.74 3.64
CA ARG A 66 -2.18 20.37 3.16
C ARG A 66 -1.10 19.64 3.93
N GLN A 67 0.00 20.32 4.26
CA GLN A 67 1.09 19.74 5.07
C GLN A 67 0.63 19.44 6.51
N LYS A 68 -0.21 20.29 7.13
CA LYS A 68 -0.80 20.03 8.44
C LYS A 68 -1.71 18.79 8.41
N VAL A 69 -2.59 18.70 7.41
CA VAL A 69 -3.47 17.54 7.24
C VAL A 69 -2.67 16.27 6.97
N LEU A 70 -1.61 16.34 6.13
CA LEU A 70 -0.72 15.23 5.84
C LEU A 70 -0.02 14.71 7.11
N ALA A 71 0.53 15.61 7.91
CA ALA A 71 1.20 15.25 9.17
C ALA A 71 0.22 14.62 10.17
N ALA A 72 -0.99 15.17 10.29
CA ALA A 72 -2.05 14.59 11.13
C ALA A 72 -2.45 13.20 10.64
N TYR A 73 -2.67 13.03 9.33
CA TYR A 73 -3.00 11.76 8.72
C TYR A 73 -1.91 10.71 8.95
N ASP A 74 -0.64 11.05 8.69
CA ASP A 74 0.49 10.14 8.87
C ASP A 74 0.56 9.61 10.31
N ARG A 75 0.46 10.49 11.29
CA ARG A 75 0.43 10.14 12.72
C ARG A 75 -0.75 9.21 13.05
N ILE A 76 -1.97 9.59 12.64
CA ILE A 76 -3.20 8.84 12.95
C ILE A 76 -3.18 7.47 12.29
N TYR A 77 -2.85 7.42 10.99
CA TYR A 77 -2.89 6.19 10.22
C TYR A 77 -1.76 5.23 10.61
N THR A 78 -0.59 5.73 10.98
CA THR A 78 0.50 4.90 11.49
C THR A 78 0.09 4.18 12.78
N GLU A 79 -0.62 4.85 13.69
CA GLU A 79 -1.19 4.18 14.88
C GLU A 79 -2.29 3.17 14.51
N GLU A 80 -3.11 3.48 13.50
CA GLU A 80 -4.14 2.55 13.03
C GLU A 80 -3.52 1.28 12.42
N CYS A 81 -2.42 1.39 11.69
CA CYS A 81 -1.69 0.25 11.11
C CYS A 81 -1.09 -0.70 12.15
N ARG A 82 -1.00 -0.31 13.42
CA ARG A 82 -0.59 -1.19 14.53
C ARG A 82 -1.70 -2.13 15.00
N LYS A 83 -2.93 -1.92 14.54
CA LYS A 83 -4.06 -2.80 14.81
C LYS A 83 -4.22 -3.82 13.68
N PRO A 84 -4.80 -4.99 13.95
CA PRO A 84 -5.10 -5.95 12.90
C PRO A 84 -5.97 -5.35 11.81
N GLY A 85 -5.49 -5.40 10.57
CA GLY A 85 -6.25 -4.98 9.40
C GLY A 85 -7.18 -6.08 8.86
N ILE A 86 -8.05 -5.72 7.94
CA ILE A 86 -9.01 -6.63 7.33
C ILE A 86 -8.38 -7.23 6.04
N ILE A 87 -7.87 -8.44 6.13
CA ILE A 87 -7.38 -9.19 4.96
C ILE A 87 -8.59 -9.67 4.14
N TYR A 88 -8.51 -9.58 2.81
CA TYR A 88 -9.58 -10.10 1.95
C TYR A 88 -9.75 -11.62 2.12
N PRO A 89 -10.99 -12.14 2.06
CA PRO A 89 -11.27 -13.58 2.14
C PRO A 89 -10.47 -14.36 1.09
N GLY A 90 -9.90 -15.49 1.50
CA GLY A 90 -9.11 -16.38 0.63
C GLY A 90 -7.61 -16.01 0.53
N ILE A 91 -7.19 -14.79 0.88
CA ILE A 91 -5.77 -14.39 0.81
C ILE A 91 -4.89 -15.22 1.74
N PRO A 92 -5.22 -15.46 3.02
CA PRO A 92 -4.37 -16.30 3.87
C PRO A 92 -4.17 -17.71 3.30
N GLN A 93 -5.23 -18.31 2.78
CA GLN A 93 -5.17 -19.64 2.16
C GLN A 93 -4.34 -19.63 0.87
N LEU A 94 -4.46 -18.58 0.04
CA LEU A 94 -3.64 -18.41 -1.16
C LEU A 94 -2.14 -18.34 -0.79
N LEU A 95 -1.77 -17.47 0.14
CA LEU A 95 -0.39 -17.28 0.57
C LEU A 95 0.20 -18.58 1.15
N GLN A 96 -0.57 -19.31 1.95
CA GLN A 96 -0.18 -20.61 2.49
C GLN A 96 0.06 -21.64 1.39
N ARG A 97 -0.81 -21.71 0.38
CA ARG A 97 -0.67 -22.63 -0.77
C ARG A 97 0.56 -22.29 -1.62
N LEU A 98 0.80 -21.01 -1.90
CA LEU A 98 1.99 -20.58 -2.63
C LEU A 98 3.27 -20.97 -1.90
N ARG A 99 3.32 -20.72 -0.59
CA ARG A 99 4.45 -21.11 0.26
C ARG A 99 4.68 -22.64 0.23
N ALA A 100 3.62 -23.45 0.32
CA ALA A 100 3.72 -24.92 0.26
C ALA A 100 4.27 -25.41 -1.09
N GLN A 101 4.11 -24.63 -2.16
CA GLN A 101 4.67 -24.89 -3.49
C GLN A 101 6.07 -24.29 -3.69
N GLY A 102 6.69 -23.73 -2.65
CA GLY A 102 8.00 -23.11 -2.71
C GLY A 102 8.04 -21.75 -3.43
N VAL A 103 6.89 -21.12 -3.66
CA VAL A 103 6.79 -19.80 -4.26
C VAL A 103 6.98 -18.73 -3.20
N LEU A 104 7.88 -17.77 -3.45
CA LEU A 104 8.02 -16.56 -2.65
C LEU A 104 6.88 -15.59 -2.91
N THR A 105 6.47 -14.90 -1.85
CA THR A 105 5.42 -13.88 -1.92
C THR A 105 5.92 -12.59 -1.27
N ALA A 106 5.87 -11.48 -2.00
CA ALA A 106 6.30 -10.19 -1.47
C ALA A 106 5.37 -9.06 -1.91
N VAL A 107 5.35 -7.99 -1.11
CA VAL A 107 4.53 -6.80 -1.37
C VAL A 107 5.42 -5.64 -1.80
N ILE A 108 4.97 -4.91 -2.84
CA ILE A 108 5.44 -3.59 -3.24
C ILE A 108 4.28 -2.61 -3.17
N THR A 109 4.35 -1.62 -2.29
CA THR A 109 3.25 -0.68 -2.07
C THR A 109 3.72 0.78 -2.04
N ASN A 110 2.86 1.72 -2.48
CA ASN A 110 3.07 3.16 -2.33
C ASN A 110 2.80 3.68 -0.89
N LYS A 111 2.43 2.78 0.02
CA LYS A 111 2.32 3.08 1.44
C LYS A 111 3.71 3.36 2.03
N PRO A 112 3.89 4.36 2.91
CA PRO A 112 5.16 4.59 3.61
C PRO A 112 5.67 3.34 4.33
N GLN A 113 6.98 3.11 4.32
CA GLN A 113 7.60 1.92 4.93
C GLN A 113 7.22 1.74 6.41
N PRO A 114 7.19 2.77 7.28
CA PRO A 114 6.80 2.58 8.69
C PRO A 114 5.37 2.03 8.86
N GLN A 115 4.43 2.44 8.00
CA GLN A 115 3.06 1.91 8.00
C GLN A 115 3.00 0.48 7.45
N ALA A 116 3.81 0.18 6.43
CA ALA A 116 3.93 -1.18 5.88
C ALA A 116 4.54 -2.14 6.91
N ASP A 117 5.54 -1.71 7.68
CA ASP A 117 6.14 -2.48 8.76
C ASP A 117 5.14 -2.73 9.90
N ALA A 118 4.37 -1.72 10.29
CA ALA A 118 3.33 -1.88 11.30
C ALA A 118 2.27 -2.92 10.87
N LEU A 119 1.83 -2.89 9.61
CA LEU A 119 0.91 -3.89 9.07
C LEU A 119 1.55 -5.28 8.93
N ARG A 120 2.84 -5.35 8.62
CA ARG A 120 3.57 -6.62 8.63
C ARG A 120 3.46 -7.30 9.99
N GLU A 121 3.67 -6.57 11.07
CA GLU A 121 3.62 -7.09 12.44
C GLU A 121 2.19 -7.36 12.92
N SER A 122 1.26 -6.43 12.68
CA SER A 122 -0.11 -6.50 13.20
C SER A 122 -1.04 -7.43 12.42
N THR A 123 -0.82 -7.55 11.10
CA THR A 123 -1.78 -8.15 10.17
C THR A 123 -1.21 -9.32 9.38
N PHE A 124 0.01 -9.18 8.83
CA PHE A 124 0.61 -10.17 7.93
C PHE A 124 1.72 -10.99 8.59
N HIS A 125 1.80 -11.00 9.93
CA HIS A 125 2.87 -11.68 10.66
C HIS A 125 3.17 -13.10 10.12
N GLY A 126 4.37 -13.27 9.55
CA GLY A 126 4.82 -14.53 9.00
C GLY A 126 4.11 -15.02 7.72
N MET A 127 3.16 -14.27 7.13
CA MET A 127 2.42 -14.70 5.93
C MET A 127 3.18 -14.42 4.63
N LEU A 128 4.02 -13.38 4.59
CA LEU A 128 4.75 -12.91 3.42
C LEU A 128 6.26 -12.99 3.66
N ASP A 129 7.03 -13.21 2.60
CA ASP A 129 8.49 -13.26 2.68
C ASP A 129 9.09 -11.85 2.83
N ALA A 130 8.49 -10.84 2.18
CA ALA A 130 8.88 -9.44 2.34
C ALA A 130 7.70 -8.48 2.12
N ILE A 131 7.78 -7.30 2.76
CA ILE A 131 6.86 -6.18 2.53
C ILE A 131 7.70 -4.91 2.39
N TRP A 132 7.70 -4.32 1.19
CA TRP A 132 8.41 -3.08 0.93
C TRP A 132 7.44 -1.96 0.53
N GLY A 133 7.45 -0.92 1.35
CA GLY A 133 6.72 0.33 1.13
C GLY A 133 7.62 1.43 0.58
N GLN A 134 7.04 2.60 0.35
CA GLN A 134 7.77 3.79 -0.04
C GLN A 134 8.86 4.12 1.00
N ARG A 135 10.06 4.40 0.50
CA ARG A 135 11.23 4.82 1.29
C ARG A 135 12.03 5.88 0.56
N GLU A 136 12.82 6.62 1.31
CA GLU A 136 13.69 7.65 0.75
C GLU A 136 14.64 7.07 -0.30
N GLY A 137 14.92 7.83 -1.36
CA GLY A 137 15.78 7.41 -2.47
C GLY A 137 15.10 6.54 -3.53
N PHE A 138 13.84 6.11 -3.34
CA PHE A 138 13.11 5.32 -4.32
C PHE A 138 11.85 6.06 -4.80
N PRO A 139 11.64 6.13 -6.14
CA PRO A 139 10.38 6.62 -6.69
C PRO A 139 9.20 5.73 -6.31
N LEU A 140 7.99 6.32 -6.33
CA LEU A 140 6.74 5.56 -6.17
C LEU A 140 6.45 4.67 -7.39
N LYS A 141 5.65 3.61 -7.19
CA LYS A 141 5.01 2.91 -8.30
C LYS A 141 4.30 3.93 -9.22
N PRO A 142 4.39 3.79 -10.55
CA PRO A 142 4.80 2.61 -11.31
C PRO A 142 6.30 2.52 -11.64
N ASP A 143 7.18 3.30 -11.00
CA ASP A 143 8.62 3.12 -11.18
C ASP A 143 9.05 1.73 -10.68
N PRO A 144 9.81 0.95 -11.47
CA PRO A 144 10.14 -0.43 -11.12
C PRO A 144 11.33 -0.55 -10.15
N THR A 145 12.06 0.52 -9.85
CA THR A 145 13.35 0.48 -9.16
C THR A 145 13.25 -0.23 -7.80
N LEU A 146 12.23 0.11 -6.99
CA LEU A 146 12.04 -0.51 -5.68
C LEU A 146 11.75 -2.01 -5.80
N ALA A 147 10.92 -2.40 -6.77
CA ALA A 147 10.59 -3.81 -7.00
C ALA A 147 11.80 -4.60 -7.51
N GLN A 148 12.61 -4.02 -8.40
CA GLN A 148 13.84 -4.65 -8.92
C GLN A 148 14.86 -4.87 -7.81
N GLU A 149 14.97 -3.92 -6.87
CA GLU A 149 15.85 -4.07 -5.70
C GLU A 149 15.39 -5.22 -4.80
N LEU A 150 14.08 -5.30 -4.49
CA LEU A 150 13.50 -6.40 -3.72
C LEU A 150 13.74 -7.76 -4.38
N ILE A 151 13.53 -7.85 -5.71
CA ILE A 151 13.76 -9.08 -6.47
C ILE A 151 15.23 -9.53 -6.34
N ARG A 152 16.17 -8.58 -6.40
CA ARG A 152 17.60 -8.84 -6.22
C ARG A 152 17.93 -9.34 -4.81
N GLU A 153 17.40 -8.66 -3.78
CA GLU A 153 17.62 -9.04 -2.39
C GLU A 153 17.10 -10.44 -2.07
N LEU A 154 15.96 -10.81 -2.65
CA LEU A 154 15.39 -12.15 -2.46
C LEU A 154 16.04 -13.22 -3.35
N GLU A 155 16.98 -12.87 -4.22
CA GLU A 155 17.59 -13.77 -5.23
C GLU A 155 16.53 -14.59 -5.98
N ALA A 156 15.40 -13.95 -6.31
CA ALA A 156 14.20 -14.59 -6.81
C ALA A 156 14.00 -14.39 -8.32
N ARG A 157 13.18 -15.25 -8.92
CA ARG A 157 12.69 -15.09 -10.30
C ARG A 157 11.24 -14.61 -10.26
N PRO A 158 10.96 -13.34 -10.56
CA PRO A 158 9.60 -12.84 -10.58
C PRO A 158 8.80 -13.53 -11.70
N VAL A 159 7.54 -13.91 -11.43
CA VAL A 159 6.67 -14.62 -12.38
C VAL A 159 5.36 -13.91 -12.63
N ALA A 160 4.87 -13.10 -11.71
CA ALA A 160 3.65 -12.31 -11.84
C ALA A 160 3.64 -11.13 -10.88
N TYR A 161 2.85 -10.11 -11.23
CA TYR A 161 2.43 -9.03 -10.34
C TYR A 161 0.90 -9.06 -10.17
N VAL A 162 0.41 -8.86 -8.95
CA VAL A 162 -1.01 -8.85 -8.62
C VAL A 162 -1.36 -7.50 -7.96
N GLY A 163 -2.35 -6.80 -8.51
CA GLY A 163 -2.76 -5.49 -8.02
C GLY A 163 -4.09 -5.04 -8.60
N ASP A 164 -4.74 -4.05 -7.97
CA ASP A 164 -6.11 -3.63 -8.30
C ASP A 164 -6.21 -2.29 -9.02
N SER A 165 -5.08 -1.60 -9.24
CA SER A 165 -5.05 -0.24 -9.76
C SER A 165 -4.32 -0.10 -11.09
N GLN A 166 -4.56 1.04 -11.79
CA GLN A 166 -3.83 1.38 -13.01
C GLN A 166 -2.30 1.51 -12.77
N VAL A 167 -1.91 1.90 -11.56
CA VAL A 167 -0.50 2.00 -11.17
C VAL A 167 0.15 0.61 -11.14
N ASP A 168 -0.58 -0.41 -10.71
CA ASP A 168 -0.12 -1.80 -10.66
C ASP A 168 0.03 -2.41 -12.05
N ILE A 169 -0.94 -2.17 -12.92
CA ILE A 169 -0.85 -2.57 -14.34
C ILE A 169 0.39 -1.95 -14.98
N SER A 170 0.65 -0.68 -14.72
CA SER A 170 1.81 0.02 -15.25
C SER A 170 3.12 -0.52 -14.68
N LEU A 171 3.16 -0.81 -13.37
CA LEU A 171 4.34 -1.43 -12.74
C LEU A 171 4.62 -2.81 -13.31
N GLY A 172 3.60 -3.67 -13.45
CA GLY A 172 3.77 -4.99 -14.06
C GLY A 172 4.34 -4.91 -15.49
N LYS A 173 3.86 -3.97 -16.31
CA LYS A 173 4.42 -3.69 -17.65
C LYS A 173 5.88 -3.26 -17.58
N ASN A 174 6.23 -2.34 -16.68
CA ASN A 174 7.60 -1.84 -16.51
C ASN A 174 8.57 -2.93 -16.01
N LEU A 175 8.04 -3.95 -15.30
CA LEU A 175 8.79 -5.13 -14.89
C LEU A 175 8.81 -6.25 -15.92
N GLY A 176 8.03 -6.14 -17.01
CA GLY A 176 7.87 -7.20 -18.01
C GLY A 176 7.13 -8.43 -17.48
N LEU A 177 6.23 -8.25 -16.50
CA LEU A 177 5.51 -9.33 -15.83
C LEU A 177 4.04 -9.40 -16.26
N PRO A 178 3.46 -10.61 -16.35
CA PRO A 178 2.02 -10.78 -16.35
C PRO A 178 1.42 -10.09 -15.13
N THR A 179 0.34 -9.33 -15.33
CA THR A 179 -0.36 -8.60 -14.25
C THR A 179 -1.81 -9.06 -14.15
N VAL A 180 -2.25 -9.35 -12.96
CA VAL A 180 -3.60 -9.80 -12.62
C VAL A 180 -4.25 -8.81 -11.67
#